data_f927a1677813cdab19958c0f5fed0bbd
#
_entry.id   f927a1677813cdab19958c0f5fed0bbd
#
_cell.length_a   1.000
_cell.length_b   1.000
_cell.length_c   1.000
_cell.angle_alpha   90.00
_cell.angle_beta   90.00
_cell.angle_gamma   90.00
#
_symmetry.space_group_name_H-M   'P 1'
#
loop_
_entity.id
_entity.type
_entity.pdbx_description
1 polymer ?
#
loop_
_entity_poly.entity_id
_entity_poly.type
_entity_poly.pdbx_seq_one_letter_code
_entity_poly.pdbx_strand_id
1 'polypeptide(L)'
;MSIIRSSGAGESLGFYNGVVSQSMRFNSQDSPELSYTPSTGNRKTYTLSVWVKLGTNLTSYRAIFGTGGGANRDRLQLFNNQKVVFNINDGTDGRLTSEALLRDLSAWYHLMAVLDTTQSTDSDRMRLYIN
;
A
#
# COMPACT_ATOMS: atom_id res chain seq x y z
N MET A 1 18.41 -5.39 -20.01
CA MET A 1 17.12 -5.57 -19.30
C MET A 1 16.97 -7.05 -19.02
N SER A 2 17.15 -7.48 -17.78
CA SER A 2 17.11 -8.90 -17.43
C SER A 2 15.69 -9.26 -17.01
N ILE A 3 15.07 -10.15 -17.76
CA ILE A 3 13.76 -10.72 -17.41
C ILE A 3 14.05 -12.01 -16.65
N ILE A 4 13.80 -12.02 -15.36
CA ILE A 4 13.82 -13.26 -14.59
C ILE A 4 12.52 -14.00 -14.90
N ARG A 5 12.58 -14.97 -15.79
CA ARG A 5 11.51 -15.95 -15.96
C ARG A 5 11.73 -17.05 -14.93
N SER A 6 10.78 -17.23 -14.05
CA SER A 6 10.68 -18.45 -13.27
C SER A 6 10.25 -19.58 -14.21
N SER A 7 11.17 -20.48 -14.53
CA SER A 7 10.90 -21.69 -15.32
C SER A 7 10.43 -22.83 -14.41
N GLY A 8 9.45 -22.59 -13.59
CA GLY A 8 8.75 -23.61 -12.80
C GLY A 8 7.42 -23.91 -13.49
N ALA A 9 7.32 -25.02 -14.18
CA ALA A 9 6.05 -25.53 -14.68
C ALA A 9 5.14 -25.86 -13.49
N GLY A 10 4.27 -24.98 -13.21
CA GLY A 10 3.15 -25.12 -12.30
C GLY A 10 2.26 -23.93 -12.55
N GLU A 11 1.13 -24.13 -13.18
CA GLU A 11 0.09 -23.12 -13.21
C GLU A 11 -0.28 -22.81 -11.77
N SER A 12 0.36 -21.80 -11.20
CA SER A 12 -0.08 -21.23 -9.95
C SER A 12 -1.40 -20.51 -10.23
N LEU A 13 -2.49 -21.18 -9.98
CA LEU A 13 -3.82 -20.58 -9.88
C LEU A 13 -3.93 -19.70 -8.62
N GLY A 14 -2.82 -19.11 -8.17
CA GLY A 14 -2.77 -18.16 -7.07
C GLY A 14 -3.08 -16.75 -7.55
N PHE A 15 -3.41 -15.89 -6.62
CA PHE A 15 -3.61 -14.46 -6.79
C PHE A 15 -2.42 -13.74 -7.48
N TYR A 16 -1.25 -14.37 -7.44
CA TYR A 16 -0.06 -13.98 -8.20
C TYR A 16 0.24 -15.01 -9.28
N ASN A 17 0.18 -14.59 -10.53
CA ASN A 17 0.64 -15.41 -11.67
C ASN A 17 2.18 -15.53 -11.75
N GLY A 18 2.88 -15.13 -10.71
CA GLY A 18 4.33 -15.26 -10.57
C GLY A 18 5.17 -14.30 -11.42
N VAL A 19 4.56 -13.40 -12.17
CA VAL A 19 5.31 -12.51 -13.07
C VAL A 19 4.95 -11.06 -12.80
N VAL A 20 5.77 -10.38 -12.01
CA VAL A 20 5.84 -8.92 -12.01
C VAL A 20 6.94 -8.51 -12.97
N SER A 21 6.58 -8.18 -14.20
CA SER A 21 7.52 -7.84 -15.26
C SER A 21 7.94 -6.38 -15.28
N GLN A 22 7.24 -5.53 -14.53
CA GLN A 22 7.46 -4.09 -14.56
C GLN A 22 7.30 -3.48 -13.17
N SER A 23 8.08 -2.44 -12.91
CA SER A 23 7.94 -1.60 -11.73
C SER A 23 8.03 -0.14 -12.14
N MET A 24 7.36 0.73 -11.39
CA MET A 24 7.45 2.17 -11.57
C MET A 24 8.35 2.76 -10.50
N ARG A 25 9.19 3.70 -10.92
CA ARG A 25 10.00 4.49 -10.00
C ARG A 25 9.40 5.89 -9.86
N PHE A 26 9.20 6.29 -8.62
CA PHE A 26 8.76 7.62 -8.27
C PHE A 26 9.95 8.40 -7.68
N ASN A 27 10.38 9.43 -8.41
CA ASN A 27 11.44 10.32 -7.94
C ASN A 27 10.80 11.43 -7.08
N SER A 28 11.20 11.51 -5.82
CA SER A 28 10.58 12.44 -4.85
C SER A 28 10.75 13.93 -5.19
N GLN A 29 11.71 14.27 -6.05
CA GLN A 29 11.93 15.66 -6.46
C GLN A 29 10.91 16.15 -7.50
N ASP A 30 10.30 15.22 -8.24
CA ASP A 30 9.40 15.53 -9.34
C ASP A 30 7.93 15.48 -8.92
N SER A 31 7.64 15.22 -7.63
CA SER A 31 6.28 15.05 -7.10
C SER A 31 5.40 14.11 -7.97
N PRO A 32 5.92 12.95 -8.37
CA PRO A 32 5.22 12.08 -9.30
C PRO A 32 4.00 11.46 -8.63
N GLU A 33 2.90 11.40 -9.38
CA GLU A 33 1.67 10.75 -8.95
C GLU A 33 1.02 9.95 -10.08
N LEU A 34 0.25 8.95 -9.71
CA LEU A 34 -0.70 8.30 -10.57
C LEU A 34 -2.09 8.62 -10.08
N SER A 35 -2.93 9.17 -10.93
CA SER A 35 -4.32 9.46 -10.60
C SER A 35 -5.27 8.61 -11.43
N TYR A 36 -6.33 8.16 -10.79
CA TYR A 36 -7.39 7.39 -11.42
C TYR A 36 -8.72 7.75 -10.77
N THR A 37 -9.72 8.03 -11.58
CA THR A 37 -11.09 8.25 -11.12
C THR A 37 -11.91 7.00 -11.42
N PRO A 38 -12.16 6.14 -10.43
CA PRO A 38 -12.97 4.94 -10.64
C PRO A 38 -14.43 5.30 -10.86
N SER A 39 -15.17 4.42 -11.52
CA SER A 39 -16.62 4.43 -11.46
C SER A 39 -17.12 4.23 -10.03
N THR A 40 -18.40 4.53 -9.79
CA THR A 40 -19.00 4.33 -8.46
C THR A 40 -18.77 2.89 -7.97
N GLY A 41 -18.09 2.76 -6.85
CA GLY A 41 -17.74 1.50 -6.22
C GLY A 41 -18.24 1.39 -4.78
N ASN A 42 -17.88 0.29 -4.13
CA ASN A 42 -18.16 0.07 -2.73
C ASN A 42 -17.15 0.84 -1.86
N ARG A 43 -17.63 1.84 -1.12
CA ARG A 43 -16.79 2.63 -0.20
C ARG A 43 -16.66 2.01 1.19
N LYS A 44 -17.45 0.98 1.49
CA LYS A 44 -17.50 0.35 2.82
C LYS A 44 -16.49 -0.77 2.96
N THR A 45 -16.12 -1.38 1.83
CA THR A 45 -15.20 -2.52 1.81
C THR A 45 -14.23 -2.37 0.65
N TYR A 46 -12.94 -2.39 0.93
CA TYR A 46 -11.91 -2.45 -0.10
C TYR A 46 -10.59 -3.01 0.44
N THR A 47 -9.77 -3.47 -0.47
CA THR A 47 -8.42 -3.96 -0.18
C THR A 47 -7.42 -3.23 -1.07
N LEU A 48 -6.36 -2.72 -0.46
CA LEU A 48 -5.19 -2.21 -1.14
C LEU A 48 -4.08 -3.23 -1.02
N SER A 49 -3.46 -3.58 -2.12
CA SER A 49 -2.34 -4.54 -2.16
C SER A 49 -1.26 -3.98 -3.08
N VAL A 50 -0.07 -3.78 -2.56
CA VAL A 50 1.03 -3.16 -3.32
C VAL A 50 2.39 -3.68 -2.86
N TRP A 51 3.30 -3.86 -3.83
CA TRP A 51 4.70 -4.07 -3.58
C TRP A 51 5.44 -2.75 -3.65
N VAL A 52 6.21 -2.45 -2.62
CA VAL A 52 7.02 -1.23 -2.54
C VAL A 52 8.47 -1.55 -2.23
N LYS A 53 9.37 -0.75 -2.78
CA LYS A 53 10.79 -0.75 -2.43
C LYS A 53 11.20 0.68 -2.12
N LEU A 54 11.82 0.87 -0.97
CA LEU A 54 12.34 2.18 -0.58
C LEU A 54 13.68 2.42 -1.28
N GLY A 55 13.86 3.57 -1.89
CA GLY A 55 15.13 3.96 -2.51
C GLY A 55 16.06 4.68 -1.55
N THR A 56 15.53 5.20 -0.44
CA THR A 56 16.26 5.98 0.54
C THR A 56 15.50 6.00 1.87
N ASN A 57 16.18 6.39 2.93
CA ASN A 57 15.52 6.67 4.21
C ASN A 57 14.51 7.80 4.07
N LEU A 58 13.37 7.62 4.71
CA LEU A 58 12.32 8.60 4.68
C LEU A 58 12.62 9.73 5.68
N THR A 59 12.70 10.95 5.17
CA THR A 59 12.83 12.16 5.98
C THR A 59 11.48 12.83 6.27
N SER A 60 10.45 12.42 5.52
CA SER A 60 9.06 12.85 5.69
C SER A 60 8.13 11.70 5.30
N TYR A 61 6.84 11.86 5.56
CA TYR A 61 5.86 10.86 5.11
C TYR A 61 5.73 10.84 3.58
N ARG A 62 5.41 9.66 3.04
CA ARG A 62 5.14 9.42 1.63
C ARG A 62 3.84 8.66 1.49
N ALA A 63 2.90 9.20 0.74
CA ALA A 63 1.67 8.50 0.40
C ALA A 63 1.97 7.44 -0.67
N ILE A 64 1.51 6.22 -0.43
CA ILE A 64 1.47 5.13 -1.40
C ILE A 64 0.13 5.18 -2.13
N PHE A 65 -0.93 5.41 -1.38
CA PHE A 65 -2.29 5.52 -1.86
C PHE A 65 -3.01 6.62 -1.09
N GLY A 66 -3.88 7.35 -1.76
CA GLY A 66 -4.76 8.34 -1.14
C GLY A 66 -6.02 8.55 -1.95
N THR A 67 -7.15 8.73 -1.28
CA THR A 67 -8.42 9.09 -1.90
C THR A 67 -8.63 10.60 -1.87
N GLY A 68 -9.19 11.15 -2.95
CA GLY A 68 -9.70 12.53 -2.99
C GLY A 68 -8.71 13.64 -2.65
N GLY A 69 -9.21 14.86 -2.64
CA GLY A 69 -8.50 16.06 -2.22
C GLY A 69 -9.10 16.69 -0.96
N GLY A 70 -8.33 17.51 -0.23
CA GLY A 70 -8.78 18.20 0.99
C GLY A 70 -8.60 17.38 2.28
N ALA A 71 -9.35 17.72 3.31
CA ALA A 71 -9.51 16.90 4.52
C ALA A 71 -10.35 15.64 4.18
N ASN A 72 -10.42 14.67 5.03
CA ASN A 72 -11.24 13.46 4.87
C ASN A 72 -10.71 12.50 3.80
N ARG A 73 -9.44 12.16 3.86
CA ARG A 73 -8.78 11.23 2.95
C ARG A 73 -8.47 9.91 3.64
N ASP A 74 -8.69 8.81 2.90
CA ASP A 74 -8.10 7.52 3.27
C ASP A 74 -6.70 7.46 2.69
N ARG A 75 -5.73 7.00 3.45
CA ARG A 75 -4.34 6.92 3.01
C ARG A 75 -3.64 5.68 3.51
N LEU A 76 -2.91 5.03 2.61
CA LEU A 76 -1.81 4.15 2.97
C LEU A 76 -0.50 4.92 2.74
N GLN A 77 0.29 5.08 3.79
CA GLN A 77 1.48 5.94 3.74
C GLN A 77 2.63 5.39 4.57
N LEU A 78 3.82 5.79 4.20
CA LEU A 78 5.05 5.53 4.93
C LEU A 78 5.42 6.77 5.72
N PHE A 79 5.80 6.58 6.98
CA PHE A 79 6.25 7.66 7.85
C PHE A 79 7.78 7.75 7.89
N ASN A 80 8.29 8.91 8.30
CA ASN A 80 9.72 9.20 8.43
C ASN A 80 10.45 8.27 9.42
N ASN A 81 9.72 7.60 10.31
CA ASN A 81 10.23 6.57 11.19
C ASN A 81 10.15 5.16 10.59
N GLN A 82 9.96 5.04 9.27
CA GLN A 82 9.87 3.79 8.49
C GLN A 82 8.69 2.89 8.88
N LYS A 83 7.69 3.43 9.57
CA LYS A 83 6.43 2.75 9.85
C LYS A 83 5.45 2.90 8.69
N VAL A 84 4.61 1.88 8.54
CA VAL A 84 3.45 1.93 7.65
C VAL A 84 2.24 2.40 8.44
N VAL A 85 1.49 3.33 7.87
CA VAL A 85 0.28 3.86 8.48
C VAL A 85 -0.87 3.76 7.48
N PHE A 86 -1.98 3.21 7.93
CA PHE A 86 -3.24 3.20 7.22
C PHE A 86 -4.26 4.06 7.97
N ASN A 87 -4.70 5.14 7.35
CA ASN A 87 -5.65 6.11 7.90
C ASN A 87 -6.96 6.07 7.13
N ILE A 88 -8.05 6.22 7.84
CA ILE A 88 -9.38 6.51 7.32
C ILE A 88 -9.77 7.91 7.78
N ASN A 89 -10.26 8.73 6.87
CA ASN A 89 -10.68 10.11 7.14
C ASN A 89 -9.55 10.91 7.86
N ASP A 90 -8.34 10.85 7.30
CA ASP A 90 -7.12 11.45 7.89
C ASP A 90 -6.83 11.01 9.34
N GLY A 91 -7.32 9.84 9.73
CA GLY A 91 -7.14 9.25 11.05
C GLY A 91 -8.24 9.59 12.06
N THR A 92 -9.26 10.35 11.66
CA THR A 92 -10.40 10.68 12.52
C THR A 92 -11.28 9.45 12.77
N ASP A 93 -11.55 8.66 11.72
CA ASP A 93 -12.41 7.48 11.80
C ASP A 93 -11.65 6.19 12.07
N GLY A 94 -10.34 6.20 11.88
CA GLY A 94 -9.49 5.05 12.18
C GLY A 94 -8.05 5.24 11.72
N ARG A 95 -7.14 4.64 12.48
CA ARG A 95 -5.72 4.62 12.18
C ARG A 95 -5.06 3.35 12.67
N LEU A 96 -4.36 2.67 11.76
CA LEU A 96 -3.44 1.60 12.09
C LEU A 96 -2.00 2.06 11.82
N THR A 97 -1.11 1.75 12.74
CA THR A 97 0.32 2.01 12.61
C THR A 97 1.07 0.71 12.84
N SER A 98 1.96 0.34 11.92
CA SER A 98 2.76 -0.87 12.07
C SER A 98 3.71 -0.77 13.26
N GLU A 99 3.96 -1.88 13.93
CA GLU A 99 5.10 -2.02 14.85
C GLU A 99 6.39 -2.29 14.07
N ALA A 100 6.28 -3.07 13.00
CA ALA A 100 7.40 -3.35 12.10
C ALA A 100 7.88 -2.08 11.39
N LEU A 101 9.20 -2.02 11.20
CA LEU A 101 9.89 -0.94 10.49
C LEU A 101 10.43 -1.47 9.16
N LEU A 102 10.23 -0.74 8.08
CA LEU A 102 10.78 -1.06 6.76
C LEU A 102 12.22 -0.55 6.66
N ARG A 103 13.16 -1.25 7.30
CA ARG A 103 14.56 -0.79 7.43
C ARG A 103 15.45 -1.13 6.23
N ASP A 104 15.17 -2.21 5.54
CA ASP A 104 15.98 -2.64 4.41
C ASP A 104 15.55 -1.91 3.14
N LEU A 105 16.34 -0.95 2.70
CA LEU A 105 16.10 -0.16 1.49
C LEU A 105 16.28 -0.97 0.21
N SER A 106 16.90 -2.13 0.28
CA SER A 106 17.11 -3.04 -0.85
C SER A 106 15.98 -4.05 -1.02
N ALA A 107 15.19 -4.27 0.02
CA ALA A 107 14.10 -5.23 0.02
C ALA A 107 12.83 -4.70 -0.65
N TRP A 108 12.07 -5.62 -1.23
CA TRP A 108 10.68 -5.40 -1.61
C TRP A 108 9.78 -5.78 -0.44
N TYR A 109 8.84 -4.92 -0.12
CA TYR A 109 7.82 -5.15 0.90
C TYR A 109 6.46 -5.26 0.24
N HIS A 110 5.72 -6.29 0.60
CA HIS A 110 4.32 -6.39 0.26
C HIS A 110 3.48 -5.77 1.37
N LEU A 111 2.72 -4.76 1.03
CA LEU A 111 1.81 -4.08 1.95
C LEU A 111 0.37 -4.39 1.53
N MET A 112 -0.44 -4.83 2.50
CA MET A 112 -1.85 -5.03 2.27
C MET A 112 -2.64 -4.35 3.37
N ALA A 113 -3.54 -3.44 2.98
CA ALA A 113 -4.46 -2.75 3.87
C ALA A 113 -5.90 -3.12 3.49
N VAL A 114 -6.67 -3.52 4.47
CA VAL A 114 -8.07 -3.92 4.30
C VAL A 114 -8.95 -3.01 5.14
N LEU A 115 -10.00 -2.48 4.51
CA LEU A 115 -11.11 -1.83 5.18
C LEU A 115 -12.37 -2.65 4.96
N ASP A 116 -13.08 -2.92 6.05
CA ASP A 116 -14.42 -3.53 6.03
C ASP A 116 -15.28 -2.93 7.15
N THR A 117 -15.95 -1.83 6.85
CA THR A 117 -16.81 -1.13 7.82
C THR A 117 -18.13 -1.86 8.10
N THR A 118 -18.38 -3.01 7.47
CA THR A 118 -19.57 -3.83 7.73
C THR A 118 -19.42 -4.75 8.93
N GLN A 119 -18.18 -4.90 9.44
CA GLN A 119 -17.91 -5.70 10.63
C GLN A 119 -18.55 -5.08 11.86
N SER A 120 -19.17 -5.92 12.69
CA SER A 120 -19.81 -5.49 13.93
C SER A 120 -18.79 -5.04 14.99
N THR A 121 -17.62 -5.66 15.00
CA THR A 121 -16.54 -5.36 15.93
C THR A 121 -15.59 -4.34 15.30
N ASP A 122 -15.37 -3.22 15.97
CA ASP A 122 -14.55 -2.11 15.43
C ASP A 122 -13.10 -2.53 15.13
N SER A 123 -12.51 -3.38 15.97
CA SER A 123 -11.15 -3.90 15.76
C SER A 123 -11.00 -4.75 14.49
N ASP A 124 -12.09 -5.25 13.93
CA ASP A 124 -12.09 -6.09 12.73
C ASP A 124 -12.27 -5.28 11.44
N ARG A 125 -12.60 -4.00 11.57
CA ARG A 125 -12.89 -3.14 10.41
C ARG A 125 -11.66 -2.73 9.62
N MET A 126 -10.51 -2.69 10.28
CA MET A 126 -9.25 -2.31 9.63
C MET A 126 -8.18 -3.37 9.89
N ARG A 127 -7.43 -3.74 8.84
CA ARG A 127 -6.30 -4.67 8.95
C ARG A 127 -5.15 -4.19 8.10
N LEU A 128 -3.94 -4.35 8.62
CA LEU A 128 -2.70 -4.01 7.94
C LEU A 128 -1.74 -5.19 8.01
N TYR A 129 -1.25 -5.62 6.86
CA TYR A 129 -0.31 -6.73 6.75
C TYR A 129 0.96 -6.24 6.05
N ILE A 130 2.08 -6.71 6.54
CA ILE A 130 3.42 -6.46 6.01
C ILE A 130 4.17 -7.79 6.01
N ASN A 131 4.77 -8.16 4.89
CA ASN A 131 5.65 -9.34 4.79
C ASN A 131 7.09 -8.93 4.57
#